data_ba34531f6fcdd2c915597434fd7739bb
#
_entry.id   ba34531f6fcdd2c915597434fd7739bb
#
_cell.length_a   1.000
_cell.length_b   1.000
_cell.length_c   1.000
_cell.angle_alpha   90.00
_cell.angle_beta   90.00
_cell.angle_gamma   90.00
#
_symmetry.space_group_name_H-M   'P 1'
#
loop_
_entity.id
_entity.type
_entity.pdbx_description
1 polymer ?
#
loop_
_entity_poly.entity_id
_entity_poly.type
_entity_poly.pdbx_seq_one_letter_code
_entity_poly.pdbx_strand_id
1 'polypeptide(L)'
;MVTKEDCGGADPQAWISPSWASRGYHVLCLASECPSGTGDEHCSASGPVAKVCWGGVQDDCEELTGLASVLREEGLNSLVSLQDLLVVQRSVLNQERYEKLLQARLKHNKPPLNFAFYAVEGDGMPPRKLESLQGQSGMILAFEGGTFVWPGIQLGYRRNVTLQPRNEASIELQIETRSLQPLVVEISSFLDENDCQHIIDKALPHIRKSSVKHMDQDVGKPDSNWRTSSTYFMPSDDAVLRRIDDRVSALTLIKKTHQELAQILRYEQGEQYVAHHDYFDPEMYAQNRDIQEMIKRGLFNRLATVFFYLTDVEEGGETNFPRADGLPQPHDFGDCSRGISVYPRRGRIIIFYSQHPSAEADEYSLHGGCQVKRGVKWSANKWIWNKPMDYIQE
;
A
#
# COMPACT_ATOMS: atom_id res chain seq x y z
N MET A 1 -2.67 18.02 20.23
CA MET A 1 -1.91 16.74 20.13
C MET A 1 -2.81 15.72 20.82
N VAL A 2 -3.28 14.71 20.10
CA VAL A 2 -4.11 13.65 20.70
C VAL A 2 -3.22 12.86 21.65
N THR A 3 -3.64 12.67 22.90
CA THR A 3 -2.83 12.00 23.93
C THR A 3 -3.16 10.52 23.99
N LYS A 4 -2.28 9.74 24.62
CA LYS A 4 -2.51 8.31 24.88
C LYS A 4 -3.76 8.04 25.72
N GLU A 5 -4.11 8.98 26.60
CA GLU A 5 -5.31 8.91 27.43
C GLU A 5 -6.58 9.12 26.62
N ASP A 6 -6.52 10.01 25.59
CA ASP A 6 -7.65 10.26 24.70
C ASP A 6 -8.03 9.05 23.82
N CYS A 7 -7.09 8.10 23.66
CA CYS A 7 -7.23 6.92 22.79
C CYS A 7 -7.29 5.60 23.58
N GLY A 8 -7.79 5.60 24.82
CA GLY A 8 -7.99 4.36 25.58
C GLY A 8 -6.74 3.55 25.87
N GLY A 9 -5.56 4.21 25.88
CA GLY A 9 -4.26 3.56 26.17
C GLY A 9 -3.46 3.11 24.96
N ALA A 10 -4.04 3.08 23.75
CA ALA A 10 -3.28 2.91 22.51
C ALA A 10 -2.35 4.11 22.32
N ASP A 11 -1.11 3.88 21.85
CA ASP A 11 -0.20 4.97 21.53
C ASP A 11 -0.48 5.51 20.11
N PRO A 12 -1.23 6.63 19.97
CA PRO A 12 -1.55 7.16 18.65
C PRO A 12 -0.30 7.58 17.88
N GLN A 13 0.77 8.00 18.60
CA GLN A 13 2.00 8.46 17.97
C GLN A 13 2.75 7.33 17.26
N ALA A 14 2.54 6.08 17.69
CA ALA A 14 3.09 4.90 17.00
C ALA A 14 2.46 4.66 15.61
N TRP A 15 1.30 5.28 15.33
CA TRP A 15 0.52 5.06 14.12
C TRP A 15 0.18 6.35 13.36
N ILE A 16 0.47 7.51 13.96
CA ILE A 16 0.10 8.82 13.40
C ILE A 16 1.34 9.52 12.85
N SER A 17 1.31 9.87 11.58
CA SER A 17 2.23 10.82 10.99
C SER A 17 1.46 12.03 10.44
N PRO A 18 2.01 13.25 10.56
CA PRO A 18 1.46 14.42 9.87
C PRO A 18 1.27 14.21 8.36
N SER A 19 2.08 13.35 7.76
CA SER A 19 1.98 12.99 6.33
C SER A 19 0.74 12.17 5.99
N TRP A 20 0.06 11.55 6.93
CA TRP A 20 -1.22 10.89 6.69
C TRP A 20 -2.29 11.90 6.27
N ALA A 21 -2.28 13.09 6.88
CA ALA A 21 -3.18 14.16 6.53
C ALA A 21 -3.02 14.57 5.04
N SER A 22 -1.78 14.61 4.52
CA SER A 22 -1.51 14.92 3.11
C SER A 22 -2.01 13.83 2.15
N ARG A 23 -2.19 12.59 2.64
CA ARG A 23 -2.73 11.44 1.88
C ARG A 23 -4.23 11.23 2.08
N GLY A 24 -4.90 12.13 2.79
CA GLY A 24 -6.33 12.03 3.06
C GLY A 24 -6.69 11.04 4.16
N TYR A 25 -5.72 10.48 4.91
CA TYR A 25 -5.97 9.64 6.08
C TYR A 25 -5.88 10.44 7.36
N HIS A 26 -6.80 10.19 8.26
CA HIS A 26 -6.84 10.80 9.57
C HIS A 26 -7.07 9.74 10.63
N VAL A 27 -6.36 9.88 11.72
CA VAL A 27 -6.53 9.05 12.90
C VAL A 27 -7.48 9.78 13.83
N LEU A 28 -8.55 9.11 14.18
CA LEU A 28 -9.59 9.64 15.04
C LEU A 28 -9.58 8.88 16.35
N CYS A 29 -9.41 9.61 17.46
CA CYS A 29 -9.78 9.12 18.77
C CYS A 29 -11.20 9.57 19.05
N LEU A 30 -12.10 8.63 19.22
CA LEU A 30 -13.47 8.92 19.62
C LEU A 30 -13.47 9.07 21.13
N ALA A 31 -13.70 10.28 21.64
CA ALA A 31 -13.74 10.55 23.08
C ALA A 31 -15.00 9.91 23.71
N SER A 32 -14.83 9.27 24.85
CA SER A 32 -15.83 8.38 25.43
C SER A 32 -17.00 9.04 26.15
N GLU A 33 -16.90 10.32 26.56
CA GLU A 33 -17.99 10.97 27.31
C GLU A 33 -17.98 12.50 27.13
N CYS A 34 -19.19 13.06 26.97
CA CYS A 34 -19.39 14.43 27.39
C CYS A 34 -19.20 14.49 28.91
N PRO A 35 -18.26 15.31 29.44
CA PRO A 35 -18.08 15.42 30.88
C PRO A 35 -19.42 15.77 31.55
N SER A 36 -19.89 14.92 32.45
CA SER A 36 -21.10 15.18 33.23
C SER A 36 -20.88 16.42 34.05
N GLY A 37 -21.43 17.56 33.59
CA GLY A 37 -21.40 18.80 34.38
C GLY A 37 -20.95 20.06 33.64
N THR A 38 -20.46 20.00 32.42
CA THR A 38 -20.28 21.17 31.56
C THR A 38 -21.56 21.35 30.75
N GLY A 39 -22.27 22.45 30.93
CA GLY A 39 -23.46 22.79 30.15
C GLY A 39 -23.14 23.13 28.69
N ASP A 40 -22.43 22.24 28.02
CA ASP A 40 -22.04 22.39 26.64
C ASP A 40 -23.24 21.99 25.75
N GLU A 41 -23.82 22.97 25.08
CA GLU A 41 -24.99 22.84 24.19
C GLU A 41 -24.78 21.85 23.03
N HIS A 42 -23.55 21.29 22.86
CA HIS A 42 -23.18 20.38 21.80
C HIS A 42 -23.37 18.90 22.14
N CYS A 43 -23.72 18.57 23.36
CA CYS A 43 -24.12 17.22 23.76
C CYS A 43 -25.64 17.06 23.60
N SER A 44 -26.14 17.05 22.38
CA SER A 44 -27.57 16.90 22.13
C SER A 44 -28.05 15.46 22.29
N ALA A 45 -29.34 15.26 22.58
CA ALA A 45 -30.01 13.98 22.80
C ALA A 45 -29.99 13.01 21.59
N SER A 46 -29.34 13.37 20.49
CA SER A 46 -29.16 12.56 19.28
C SER A 46 -27.91 11.67 19.26
N GLY A 47 -27.14 11.63 20.34
CA GLY A 47 -25.88 10.90 20.47
C GLY A 47 -24.67 11.84 20.40
N PRO A 48 -23.52 11.42 20.91
CA PRO A 48 -22.34 12.26 20.93
C PRO A 48 -21.87 12.56 19.50
N VAL A 49 -21.74 13.83 19.18
CA VAL A 49 -21.08 14.29 17.97
C VAL A 49 -19.59 14.27 18.25
N ALA A 50 -18.90 13.28 17.73
CA ALA A 50 -17.45 13.25 17.83
C ALA A 50 -16.84 14.34 16.95
N LYS A 51 -16.02 15.20 17.52
CA LYS A 51 -15.22 16.20 16.80
C LYS A 51 -13.78 15.72 16.72
N VAL A 52 -13.17 15.90 15.56
CA VAL A 52 -11.76 15.62 15.35
C VAL A 52 -11.02 16.91 15.14
N CYS A 53 -10.03 17.15 15.97
CA CYS A 53 -9.18 18.32 15.91
C CYS A 53 -7.80 17.95 15.36
N TRP A 54 -7.34 18.66 14.34
CA TRP A 54 -6.10 18.38 13.64
C TRP A 54 -4.92 19.17 14.22
N GLY A 55 -3.78 18.54 14.41
CA GLY A 55 -2.53 19.23 14.70
C GLY A 55 -2.46 20.01 16.00
N GLY A 56 -3.37 19.83 16.94
CA GLY A 56 -3.38 20.54 18.21
C GLY A 56 -3.80 22.03 18.11
N VAL A 57 -4.39 22.43 17.01
CA VAL A 57 -5.01 23.75 16.84
C VAL A 57 -6.49 23.59 17.10
N GLN A 58 -7.00 24.24 18.14
CA GLN A 58 -8.39 24.15 18.61
C GLN A 58 -9.45 24.58 17.59
N ASP A 59 -9.02 25.32 16.56
CA ASP A 59 -9.92 25.91 15.56
C ASP A 59 -10.13 25.02 14.30
N ASP A 60 -9.43 23.89 14.18
CA ASP A 60 -9.51 23.01 13.02
C ASP A 60 -10.20 21.67 13.37
N CYS A 61 -11.38 21.77 13.98
CA CYS A 61 -12.18 20.61 14.36
C CYS A 61 -13.31 20.37 13.36
N GLU A 62 -13.43 19.14 12.84
CA GLU A 62 -14.52 18.74 11.92
C GLU A 62 -15.48 17.76 12.58
N GLU A 63 -16.79 17.91 12.32
CA GLU A 63 -17.81 16.95 12.75
C GLU A 63 -17.75 15.65 11.96
N LEU A 64 -17.93 14.52 12.62
CA LEU A 64 -17.87 13.18 12.02
C LEU A 64 -19.18 12.75 11.35
N THR A 65 -19.97 13.69 10.84
CA THR A 65 -21.27 13.36 10.21
C THR A 65 -21.16 12.46 9.00
N GLY A 66 -20.10 12.62 8.19
CA GLY A 66 -19.84 11.75 7.06
C GLY A 66 -19.51 10.31 7.48
N LEU A 67 -18.73 10.15 8.55
CA LEU A 67 -18.44 8.82 9.11
C LEU A 67 -19.72 8.13 9.60
N ALA A 68 -20.63 8.84 10.24
CA ALA A 68 -21.92 8.29 10.68
C ALA A 68 -22.77 7.79 9.50
N SER A 69 -22.68 8.41 8.33
CA SER A 69 -23.32 7.92 7.10
C SER A 69 -22.69 6.63 6.59
N VAL A 70 -21.36 6.58 6.53
CA VAL A 70 -20.62 5.36 6.15
C VAL A 70 -20.97 4.20 7.07
N LEU A 71 -20.93 4.41 8.38
CA LEU A 71 -21.26 3.37 9.36
C LEU A 71 -22.71 2.88 9.22
N ARG A 72 -23.65 3.76 8.87
CA ARG A 72 -25.05 3.41 8.60
C ARG A 72 -25.20 2.54 7.37
N GLU A 73 -24.56 2.91 6.27
CA GLU A 73 -24.61 2.16 5.01
C GLU A 73 -24.03 0.76 5.16
N GLU A 74 -22.99 0.60 5.98
CA GLU A 74 -22.39 -0.69 6.31
C GLU A 74 -23.17 -1.47 7.40
N GLY A 75 -24.31 -0.98 7.86
CA GLY A 75 -25.09 -1.63 8.92
C GLY A 75 -24.48 -1.55 10.32
N LEU A 76 -23.58 -0.62 10.56
CA LEU A 76 -22.72 -0.55 11.73
C LEU A 76 -23.14 0.54 12.74
N ASN A 77 -24.33 1.09 12.62
CA ASN A 77 -24.83 2.29 13.34
C ASN A 77 -24.80 2.25 14.86
N SER A 78 -24.73 1.05 15.45
CA SER A 78 -24.87 0.86 16.89
C SER A 78 -23.59 0.40 17.59
N LEU A 79 -22.44 0.43 16.89
CA LEU A 79 -21.38 -0.49 17.19
C LEU A 79 -20.02 0.11 17.53
N VAL A 80 -19.84 1.40 17.29
CA VAL A 80 -18.58 2.08 17.63
C VAL A 80 -18.69 2.65 19.03
N SER A 81 -17.92 2.10 19.96
CA SER A 81 -17.72 2.73 21.26
C SER A 81 -16.93 4.01 21.06
N LEU A 82 -17.27 5.05 21.84
CA LEU A 82 -16.60 6.35 21.74
C LEU A 82 -15.15 6.35 22.24
N GLN A 83 -14.62 5.19 22.65
CA GLN A 83 -13.24 5.01 23.08
C GLN A 83 -12.34 4.48 21.98
N ASP A 84 -12.88 4.28 20.78
CA ASP A 84 -12.14 3.65 19.68
C ASP A 84 -11.38 4.70 18.87
N LEU A 85 -10.20 4.32 18.40
CA LEU A 85 -9.40 5.08 17.47
C LEU A 85 -9.68 4.58 16.06
N LEU A 86 -10.11 5.50 15.18
CA LEU A 86 -10.48 5.17 13.82
C LEU A 86 -9.59 5.94 12.83
N VAL A 87 -9.02 5.26 11.86
CA VAL A 87 -8.33 5.88 10.73
C VAL A 87 -9.24 5.88 9.53
N VAL A 88 -9.64 7.05 9.07
CA VAL A 88 -10.59 7.23 7.98
C VAL A 88 -10.09 8.25 6.98
N GLN A 89 -10.46 8.09 5.72
CA GLN A 89 -10.17 9.09 4.71
C GLN A 89 -10.94 10.40 4.99
N ARG A 90 -10.25 11.55 4.87
CA ARG A 90 -10.81 12.88 5.21
C ARG A 90 -12.14 13.19 4.50
N SER A 91 -12.29 12.71 3.26
CA SER A 91 -13.50 12.92 2.47
C SER A 91 -14.79 12.37 3.08
N VAL A 92 -14.69 11.41 4.02
CA VAL A 92 -15.86 10.81 4.69
C VAL A 92 -16.10 11.33 6.11
N LEU A 93 -15.27 12.23 6.62
CA LEU A 93 -15.43 12.77 7.97
C LEU A 93 -16.58 13.78 8.08
N ASN A 94 -16.84 14.50 7.00
CA ASN A 94 -17.86 15.54 6.93
C ASN A 94 -18.94 15.14 5.91
N GLN A 95 -20.23 15.31 6.28
CA GLN A 95 -21.35 14.91 5.43
C GLN A 95 -21.31 15.53 4.03
N GLU A 96 -21.00 16.83 3.93
CA GLU A 96 -20.94 17.52 2.65
C GLU A 96 -19.82 16.97 1.75
N ARG A 97 -18.65 16.68 2.32
CA ARG A 97 -17.53 16.07 1.59
C ARG A 97 -17.87 14.66 1.16
N TYR A 98 -18.49 13.86 2.04
CA TYR A 98 -18.93 12.51 1.73
C TYR A 98 -19.93 12.49 0.56
N GLU A 99 -20.95 13.35 0.60
CA GLU A 99 -21.92 13.45 -0.49
C GLU A 99 -21.28 13.89 -1.82
N LYS A 100 -20.34 14.85 -1.79
CA LYS A 100 -19.57 15.24 -2.98
C LYS A 100 -18.76 14.08 -3.54
N LEU A 101 -18.14 13.27 -2.67
CA LEU A 101 -17.41 12.07 -3.08
C LEU A 101 -18.33 11.04 -3.72
N LEU A 102 -19.50 10.76 -3.14
CA LEU A 102 -20.49 9.85 -3.72
C LEU A 102 -20.95 10.33 -5.11
N GLN A 103 -21.27 11.61 -5.26
CA GLN A 103 -21.68 12.19 -6.53
C GLN A 103 -20.57 12.11 -7.59
N ALA A 104 -19.33 12.37 -7.21
CA ALA A 104 -18.19 12.22 -8.12
C ALA A 104 -18.02 10.77 -8.58
N ARG A 105 -18.16 9.79 -7.69
CA ARG A 105 -18.08 8.36 -8.01
C ARG A 105 -19.19 7.95 -8.98
N LEU A 106 -20.43 8.35 -8.74
CA LEU A 106 -21.56 8.10 -9.63
C LEU A 106 -21.34 8.69 -11.03
N LYS A 107 -20.87 9.94 -11.09
CA LYS A 107 -20.57 10.62 -12.37
C LYS A 107 -19.54 9.87 -13.20
N HIS A 108 -18.58 9.22 -12.56
CA HIS A 108 -17.51 8.48 -13.23
C HIS A 108 -17.76 6.95 -13.28
N ASN A 109 -18.97 6.48 -13.00
CA ASN A 109 -19.33 5.06 -12.94
C ASN A 109 -18.39 4.23 -12.06
N LYS A 110 -17.83 4.84 -11.00
CA LYS A 110 -17.01 4.12 -10.02
C LYS A 110 -17.91 3.30 -9.09
N PRO A 111 -17.42 2.13 -8.61
CA PRO A 111 -18.20 1.32 -7.66
C PRO A 111 -18.51 2.10 -6.38
N PRO A 112 -19.52 1.70 -5.60
CA PRO A 112 -19.83 2.28 -4.30
C PRO A 112 -18.60 2.29 -3.39
N LEU A 113 -18.57 3.19 -2.41
CA LEU A 113 -17.61 3.15 -1.33
C LEU A 113 -17.74 1.82 -0.60
N ASN A 114 -16.63 1.16 -0.40
CA ASN A 114 -16.54 -0.07 0.38
C ASN A 114 -15.41 0.11 1.38
N PHE A 115 -15.70 -0.11 2.67
CA PHE A 115 -14.73 0.04 3.73
C PHE A 115 -14.33 -1.33 4.28
N ALA A 116 -13.05 -1.49 4.61
CA ALA A 116 -12.59 -2.57 5.44
C ALA A 116 -12.03 -2.00 6.74
N PHE A 117 -12.33 -2.68 7.82
CA PHE A 117 -11.92 -2.31 9.16
C PHE A 117 -10.91 -3.33 9.69
N TYR A 118 -9.89 -2.83 10.39
CA TYR A 118 -8.83 -3.65 10.96
C TYR A 118 -8.57 -3.19 12.40
N ALA A 119 -8.61 -4.10 13.35
CA ALA A 119 -8.17 -3.82 14.72
C ALA A 119 -6.65 -3.86 14.78
N VAL A 120 -6.06 -2.88 15.45
CA VAL A 120 -4.65 -2.92 15.83
C VAL A 120 -4.53 -3.82 17.03
N GLU A 121 -3.93 -4.98 16.83
CA GLU A 121 -3.62 -5.93 17.88
C GLU A 121 -2.42 -5.42 18.71
N GLY A 122 -2.17 -6.05 19.86
CA GLY A 122 -1.05 -5.67 20.72
C GLY A 122 0.33 -5.71 20.07
N ASP A 123 1.35 -5.35 20.80
CA ASP A 123 2.70 -5.09 20.33
C ASP A 123 3.23 -6.11 19.31
N GLY A 124 3.55 -5.60 18.12
CA GLY A 124 4.20 -6.34 17.05
C GLY A 124 3.29 -7.20 16.17
N MET A 125 1.99 -7.31 16.46
CA MET A 125 1.09 -8.10 15.60
C MET A 125 0.58 -7.27 14.43
N PRO A 126 0.41 -7.88 13.21
CA PRO A 126 -0.27 -7.21 12.12
C PRO A 126 -1.73 -6.90 12.48
N PRO A 127 -2.31 -5.81 11.96
CA PRO A 127 -3.71 -5.51 12.19
C PRO A 127 -4.63 -6.64 11.69
N ARG A 128 -5.64 -6.99 12.49
CA ARG A 128 -6.59 -8.06 12.18
C ARG A 128 -7.83 -7.47 11.50
N LYS A 129 -8.19 -7.99 10.32
CA LYS A 129 -9.42 -7.62 9.64
C LYS A 129 -10.63 -7.94 10.50
N LEU A 130 -11.55 -6.98 10.61
CA LEU A 130 -12.80 -7.12 11.35
C LEU A 130 -13.93 -7.47 10.40
N GLU A 131 -14.70 -8.50 10.75
CA GLU A 131 -15.95 -8.84 10.06
C GLU A 131 -17.14 -8.08 10.67
N SER A 132 -16.98 -7.54 11.88
CA SER A 132 -17.95 -6.70 12.58
C SER A 132 -17.23 -5.78 13.55
N LEU A 133 -17.75 -4.59 13.74
CA LEU A 133 -17.28 -3.64 14.77
C LEU A 133 -17.89 -3.89 16.14
N GLN A 134 -18.88 -4.78 16.23
CA GLN A 134 -19.59 -5.06 17.48
C GLN A 134 -18.67 -5.60 18.57
N GLY A 135 -18.63 -4.94 19.71
CA GLY A 135 -17.81 -5.36 20.86
C GLY A 135 -16.31 -5.14 20.67
N GLN A 136 -15.90 -4.45 19.60
CA GLN A 136 -14.49 -4.08 19.41
C GLN A 136 -14.19 -2.80 20.22
N SER A 137 -12.95 -2.71 20.66
CA SER A 137 -12.39 -1.55 21.38
C SER A 137 -10.95 -1.33 20.99
N GLY A 138 -10.42 -0.13 21.20
CA GLY A 138 -9.06 0.23 20.90
C GLY A 138 -8.89 0.93 19.56
N MET A 139 -7.75 0.70 18.89
CA MET A 139 -7.45 1.34 17.61
C MET A 139 -8.03 0.55 16.45
N ILE A 140 -8.83 1.21 15.63
CA ILE A 140 -9.43 0.63 14.42
C ILE A 140 -8.97 1.43 13.21
N LEU A 141 -8.45 0.74 12.21
CA LEU A 141 -8.06 1.30 10.93
C LEU A 141 -9.19 1.08 9.92
N ALA A 142 -9.67 2.14 9.29
CA ALA A 142 -10.69 2.06 8.24
C ALA A 142 -10.09 2.47 6.90
N PHE A 143 -10.19 1.58 5.92
CA PHE A 143 -9.71 1.82 4.56
C PHE A 143 -10.86 1.83 3.56
N GLU A 144 -10.99 2.93 2.83
CA GLU A 144 -11.83 2.99 1.65
C GLU A 144 -11.29 2.02 0.57
N GLY A 145 -12.20 1.41 -0.18
CA GLY A 145 -11.83 0.41 -1.19
C GLY A 145 -11.60 -0.99 -0.63
N GLY A 146 -11.69 -1.17 0.67
CA GLY A 146 -11.66 -2.48 1.31
C GLY A 146 -10.29 -3.12 1.44
N THR A 147 -9.20 -2.39 1.17
CA THR A 147 -7.85 -2.95 1.10
C THR A 147 -6.92 -2.31 2.12
N PHE A 148 -6.24 -3.15 2.88
CA PHE A 148 -5.22 -2.72 3.83
C PHE A 148 -4.00 -2.15 3.13
N VAL A 149 -3.48 -1.05 3.68
CA VAL A 149 -2.21 -0.44 3.28
C VAL A 149 -1.37 -0.23 4.53
N TRP A 150 -0.11 -0.69 4.53
CA TRP A 150 0.78 -0.43 5.66
C TRP A 150 0.96 1.07 5.85
N PRO A 151 0.66 1.59 7.04
CA PRO A 151 0.81 3.02 7.27
C PRO A 151 2.27 3.44 7.31
N GLY A 152 2.61 4.47 6.53
CA GLY A 152 3.86 5.21 6.70
C GLY A 152 3.73 6.15 7.89
N ILE A 153 4.64 6.07 8.87
CA ILE A 153 4.54 6.88 10.08
C ILE A 153 5.43 8.11 9.97
N GLN A 154 6.71 7.89 9.87
CA GLN A 154 7.73 8.93 9.75
C GLN A 154 8.90 8.33 8.97
N LEU A 155 9.63 9.14 8.20
CA LEU A 155 10.84 8.69 7.52
C LEU A 155 11.83 8.07 8.53
N GLY A 156 12.30 6.86 8.22
CA GLY A 156 13.20 6.10 9.08
C GLY A 156 12.55 5.48 10.31
N TYR A 157 11.24 5.65 10.54
CA TYR A 157 10.57 4.99 11.64
C TYR A 157 10.56 3.48 11.45
N ARG A 158 10.99 2.76 12.47
CA ARG A 158 11.10 1.30 12.49
C ARG A 158 10.14 0.71 13.50
N ARG A 159 9.47 -0.35 13.11
CA ARG A 159 8.65 -1.18 14.00
C ARG A 159 8.92 -2.65 13.75
N ASN A 160 8.88 -3.43 14.83
CA ASN A 160 8.94 -4.88 14.72
C ASN A 160 7.53 -5.43 14.53
N VAL A 161 7.39 -6.44 13.69
CA VAL A 161 6.12 -7.10 13.39
C VAL A 161 6.34 -8.61 13.40
N THR A 162 5.50 -9.32 14.13
CA THR A 162 5.47 -10.79 14.14
C THR A 162 4.44 -11.27 13.12
N LEU A 163 4.88 -11.76 11.98
CA LEU A 163 4.00 -12.40 11.02
C LEU A 163 3.65 -13.82 11.47
N GLN A 164 2.41 -14.22 11.18
CA GLN A 164 1.93 -15.59 11.32
C GLN A 164 1.49 -16.14 9.96
N PRO A 165 2.43 -16.53 9.08
CA PRO A 165 2.10 -17.08 7.79
C PRO A 165 1.37 -18.43 7.96
N ARG A 166 0.57 -18.79 6.98
CA ARG A 166 -0.12 -20.08 6.98
C ARG A 166 0.91 -21.22 6.83
N ASN A 167 0.81 -22.24 7.68
CA ASN A 167 1.67 -23.43 7.65
C ASN A 167 3.16 -23.16 7.89
N GLU A 168 3.50 -22.09 8.57
CA GLU A 168 4.88 -21.74 8.94
C GLU A 168 4.92 -21.23 10.40
N ALA A 169 6.08 -21.32 11.03
CA ALA A 169 6.31 -20.67 12.32
C ALA A 169 6.23 -19.15 12.17
N SER A 170 5.96 -18.45 13.29
CA SER A 170 5.98 -16.99 13.33
C SER A 170 7.35 -16.44 12.92
N ILE A 171 7.34 -15.33 12.18
CA ILE A 171 8.54 -14.67 11.67
C ILE A 171 8.58 -13.24 12.20
N GLU A 172 9.70 -12.89 12.84
CA GLU A 172 9.95 -11.52 13.28
C GLU A 172 10.54 -10.71 12.15
N LEU A 173 9.85 -9.60 11.80
CA LEU A 173 10.26 -8.68 10.76
C LEU A 173 10.43 -7.28 11.35
N GLN A 174 11.28 -6.49 10.72
CA GLN A 174 11.34 -5.06 10.97
C GLN A 174 10.87 -4.31 9.73
N ILE A 175 9.86 -3.45 9.90
CA ILE A 175 9.32 -2.57 8.86
C ILE A 175 9.86 -1.17 9.08
N GLU A 176 10.50 -0.59 8.07
CA GLU A 176 11.01 0.79 8.08
C GLU A 176 10.28 1.62 7.02
N THR A 177 9.79 2.80 7.39
CA THR A 177 9.22 3.77 6.44
C THR A 177 10.34 4.47 5.67
N ARG A 178 10.43 4.21 4.36
CA ARG A 178 11.46 4.78 3.47
C ARG A 178 10.98 6.02 2.73
N SER A 179 9.69 6.09 2.43
CA SER A 179 9.05 7.24 1.81
C SER A 179 7.59 7.32 2.26
N LEU A 180 7.08 8.52 2.32
CA LEU A 180 5.68 8.80 2.63
C LEU A 180 4.88 9.18 1.37
N GLN A 181 5.56 9.66 0.35
CA GLN A 181 4.99 10.01 -0.95
C GLN A 181 6.02 9.76 -2.06
N PRO A 182 5.87 8.66 -2.84
CA PRO A 182 4.91 7.56 -2.66
C PRO A 182 5.16 6.82 -1.33
N LEU A 183 4.17 6.05 -0.88
CA LEU A 183 4.39 5.22 0.30
C LEU A 183 5.31 4.05 -0.06
N VAL A 184 6.47 4.02 0.58
CA VAL A 184 7.46 2.94 0.46
C VAL A 184 7.85 2.48 1.86
N VAL A 185 7.67 1.20 2.14
CA VAL A 185 8.15 0.55 3.36
C VAL A 185 9.17 -0.51 2.99
N GLU A 186 10.28 -0.55 3.74
CA GLU A 186 11.32 -1.57 3.61
C GLU A 186 11.16 -2.59 4.75
N ILE A 187 11.25 -3.87 4.42
CA ILE A 187 11.12 -4.97 5.36
C ILE A 187 12.42 -5.78 5.35
N SER A 188 13.03 -5.88 6.53
CA SER A 188 14.24 -6.69 6.73
C SER A 188 13.88 -8.12 7.10
N SER A 189 14.77 -9.07 6.75
CA SER A 189 14.67 -10.48 7.12
C SER A 189 13.43 -11.22 6.59
N PHE A 190 12.87 -10.77 5.47
CA PHE A 190 11.70 -11.39 4.86
C PHE A 190 12.03 -12.72 4.18
N LEU A 191 13.16 -12.77 3.48
CA LEU A 191 13.70 -14.00 2.88
C LEU A 191 15.03 -14.33 3.56
N ASP A 192 15.29 -15.60 3.79
CA ASP A 192 16.62 -16.07 4.17
C ASP A 192 17.51 -16.31 2.94
N GLU A 193 18.76 -16.67 3.17
CA GLU A 193 19.73 -16.91 2.10
C GLU A 193 19.32 -18.09 1.22
N ASN A 194 18.75 -19.15 1.82
CA ASN A 194 18.29 -20.34 1.10
C ASN A 194 17.07 -20.01 0.23
N ASP A 195 16.13 -19.19 0.72
CA ASP A 195 14.99 -18.71 -0.06
C ASP A 195 15.47 -17.95 -1.30
N CYS A 196 16.42 -17.01 -1.12
CA CYS A 196 17.00 -16.23 -2.21
C CYS A 196 17.70 -17.12 -3.24
N GLN A 197 18.53 -18.04 -2.78
CA GLN A 197 19.27 -18.94 -3.66
C GLN A 197 18.35 -19.89 -4.42
N HIS A 198 17.34 -20.45 -3.74
CA HIS A 198 16.31 -21.30 -4.36
C HIS A 198 15.61 -20.61 -5.53
N ILE A 199 15.19 -19.35 -5.32
CA ILE A 199 14.55 -18.54 -6.36
C ILE A 199 15.48 -18.35 -7.56
N ILE A 200 16.77 -18.01 -7.31
CA ILE A 200 17.77 -17.78 -8.34
C ILE A 200 18.03 -19.06 -9.13
N ASP A 201 18.31 -20.18 -8.46
CA ASP A 201 18.64 -21.46 -9.11
C ASP A 201 17.49 -21.96 -9.98
N LYS A 202 16.27 -21.81 -9.50
CA LYS A 202 15.06 -22.19 -10.24
C LYS A 202 14.82 -21.29 -11.46
N ALA A 203 15.11 -20.00 -11.35
CA ALA A 203 14.91 -19.05 -12.43
C ALA A 203 16.00 -19.13 -13.52
N LEU A 204 17.22 -19.45 -13.13
CA LEU A 204 18.42 -19.36 -13.98
C LEU A 204 18.28 -20.07 -15.35
N PRO A 205 17.75 -21.31 -15.47
CA PRO A 205 17.60 -21.98 -16.76
C PRO A 205 16.51 -21.37 -17.66
N HIS A 206 15.64 -20.53 -17.10
CA HIS A 206 14.48 -19.99 -17.78
C HIS A 206 14.57 -18.49 -18.09
N ILE A 207 15.59 -17.80 -17.55
CA ILE A 207 15.79 -16.37 -17.76
C ILE A 207 15.95 -16.06 -19.26
N ARG A 208 15.21 -15.04 -19.74
CA ARG A 208 15.26 -14.53 -21.12
C ARG A 208 15.25 -13.02 -21.10
N LYS A 209 15.70 -12.36 -22.19
CA LYS A 209 15.61 -10.91 -22.31
C LYS A 209 14.18 -10.43 -22.02
N SER A 210 14.09 -9.35 -21.25
CA SER A 210 12.80 -8.79 -20.88
C SER A 210 12.10 -8.12 -22.05
N SER A 211 10.77 -8.19 -22.07
CA SER A 211 9.91 -7.34 -22.87
C SER A 211 9.17 -6.35 -21.98
N VAL A 212 8.60 -5.31 -22.58
CA VAL A 212 7.73 -4.33 -21.91
C VAL A 212 6.35 -4.29 -22.57
N LYS A 213 5.33 -3.93 -21.80
CA LYS A 213 4.02 -3.60 -22.34
C LYS A 213 4.03 -2.13 -22.75
N HIS A 214 4.08 -1.89 -24.04
CA HIS A 214 4.12 -0.52 -24.58
C HIS A 214 2.79 0.21 -24.37
N MET A 215 2.87 1.46 -23.96
CA MET A 215 1.76 2.40 -24.06
C MET A 215 1.44 2.65 -25.56
N ASP A 216 0.22 3.12 -25.86
CA ASP A 216 -0.22 3.31 -27.25
C ASP A 216 0.75 4.18 -28.08
N GLN A 217 1.31 5.23 -27.47
CA GLN A 217 2.30 6.13 -28.10
C GLN A 217 3.68 5.51 -28.36
N ASP A 218 3.97 4.36 -27.74
CA ASP A 218 5.28 3.70 -27.76
C ASP A 218 5.29 2.39 -28.56
N VAL A 219 4.14 2.00 -29.09
CA VAL A 219 3.99 0.79 -29.92
C VAL A 219 4.98 0.79 -31.08
N GLY A 220 5.74 -0.30 -31.18
CA GLY A 220 6.74 -0.48 -32.24
C GLY A 220 8.14 0.05 -31.92
N LYS A 221 8.35 0.69 -30.78
CA LYS A 221 9.69 1.07 -30.30
C LYS A 221 10.40 -0.12 -29.67
N PRO A 222 11.74 -0.21 -29.72
CA PRO A 222 12.49 -1.30 -29.12
C PRO A 222 12.32 -1.34 -27.58
N ASP A 223 12.09 -2.52 -27.01
CA ASP A 223 12.01 -2.73 -25.55
C ASP A 223 13.24 -2.23 -24.80
N SER A 224 14.42 -2.30 -25.43
CA SER A 224 15.69 -1.85 -24.86
C SER A 224 15.74 -0.35 -24.55
N ASN A 225 14.85 0.47 -25.09
CA ASN A 225 14.73 1.87 -24.74
C ASN A 225 14.26 2.07 -23.31
N TRP A 226 13.54 1.09 -22.75
CA TRP A 226 13.00 1.14 -21.40
C TRP A 226 13.71 0.17 -20.47
N ARG A 227 14.01 -1.06 -20.95
CA ARG A 227 14.46 -2.13 -20.10
C ARG A 227 15.48 -3.01 -20.79
N THR A 228 16.63 -3.18 -20.16
CA THR A 228 17.71 -4.03 -20.71
C THR A 228 17.90 -5.35 -19.95
N SER A 229 17.23 -5.54 -18.83
CA SER A 229 17.29 -6.74 -17.97
C SER A 229 16.82 -8.01 -18.65
N SER A 230 16.98 -9.12 -17.95
CA SER A 230 16.38 -10.42 -18.31
C SER A 230 15.35 -10.83 -17.26
N THR A 231 14.32 -11.60 -17.67
CA THR A 231 13.19 -11.95 -16.82
C THR A 231 12.69 -13.37 -17.00
N TYR A 232 12.02 -13.88 -15.95
CA TYR A 232 11.23 -15.10 -15.96
C TYR A 232 10.02 -14.97 -15.05
N PHE A 233 8.83 -15.31 -15.55
CA PHE A 233 7.61 -15.40 -14.72
C PHE A 233 7.53 -16.79 -14.13
N MET A 234 7.75 -16.88 -12.82
CA MET A 234 7.93 -18.14 -12.11
C MET A 234 6.65 -18.55 -11.38
N PRO A 235 6.09 -19.73 -11.70
CA PRO A 235 4.94 -20.27 -10.96
C PRO A 235 5.37 -20.73 -9.55
N SER A 236 4.45 -20.61 -8.59
CA SER A 236 4.67 -21.08 -7.21
C SER A 236 4.33 -22.59 -7.10
N ASP A 237 5.04 -23.43 -7.83
CA ASP A 237 4.77 -24.87 -8.00
C ASP A 237 5.45 -25.77 -6.94
N ASP A 238 6.33 -25.22 -6.10
CA ASP A 238 7.00 -25.93 -5.00
C ASP A 238 6.65 -25.38 -3.61
N ALA A 239 7.12 -26.06 -2.56
CA ALA A 239 6.80 -25.72 -1.18
C ALA A 239 7.43 -24.39 -0.73
N VAL A 240 8.66 -24.07 -1.22
CA VAL A 240 9.35 -22.83 -0.86
C VAL A 240 8.62 -21.62 -1.42
N LEU A 241 8.27 -21.66 -2.69
CA LEU A 241 7.57 -20.55 -3.35
C LEU A 241 6.16 -20.35 -2.79
N ARG A 242 5.43 -21.45 -2.51
CA ARG A 242 4.11 -21.36 -1.87
C ARG A 242 4.20 -20.76 -0.47
N ARG A 243 5.25 -21.08 0.30
CA ARG A 243 5.52 -20.50 1.61
C ARG A 243 5.79 -18.99 1.50
N ILE A 244 6.56 -18.56 0.51
CA ILE A 244 6.82 -17.13 0.24
C ILE A 244 5.51 -16.41 -0.11
N ASP A 245 4.63 -17.00 -0.92
CA ASP A 245 3.31 -16.45 -1.21
C ASP A 245 2.43 -16.33 0.05
N ASP A 246 2.53 -17.29 0.98
CA ASP A 246 1.83 -17.23 2.26
C ASP A 246 2.39 -16.09 3.13
N ARG A 247 3.71 -15.89 3.16
CA ARG A 247 4.34 -14.73 3.84
C ARG A 247 3.87 -13.39 3.25
N VAL A 248 3.82 -13.29 1.91
CA VAL A 248 3.30 -12.09 1.21
C VAL A 248 1.86 -11.83 1.60
N SER A 249 1.01 -12.86 1.63
CA SER A 249 -0.39 -12.73 2.07
C SER A 249 -0.50 -12.26 3.52
N ALA A 250 0.28 -12.84 4.42
CA ALA A 250 0.30 -12.46 5.84
C ALA A 250 0.77 -11.01 6.03
N LEU A 251 1.78 -10.59 5.27
CA LEU A 251 2.34 -9.24 5.33
C LEU A 251 1.40 -8.19 4.75
N THR A 252 0.80 -8.45 3.60
CA THR A 252 -0.07 -7.50 2.90
C THR A 252 -1.51 -7.52 3.39
N LEU A 253 -1.91 -8.54 4.18
CA LEU A 253 -3.28 -8.85 4.57
C LEU A 253 -4.21 -9.05 3.36
N ILE A 254 -3.64 -9.39 2.20
CA ILE A 254 -4.34 -9.63 0.95
C ILE A 254 -4.18 -11.10 0.55
N LYS A 255 -5.28 -11.72 0.11
CA LYS A 255 -5.29 -13.15 -0.25
C LYS A 255 -4.35 -13.46 -1.42
N LYS A 256 -3.81 -14.67 -1.48
CA LYS A 256 -2.95 -15.14 -2.58
C LYS A 256 -3.61 -15.06 -3.96
N THR A 257 -4.93 -15.13 -4.04
CA THR A 257 -5.68 -14.97 -5.29
C THR A 257 -5.49 -13.62 -5.98
N HIS A 258 -4.96 -12.63 -5.26
CA HIS A 258 -4.63 -11.30 -5.79
C HIS A 258 -3.18 -11.18 -6.28
N GLN A 259 -2.37 -12.21 -6.10
CA GLN A 259 -0.94 -12.17 -6.43
C GLN A 259 -0.69 -12.67 -7.85
N GLU A 260 0.08 -11.91 -8.64
CA GLU A 260 0.64 -12.41 -9.90
C GLU A 260 1.72 -13.47 -9.65
N LEU A 261 2.09 -14.20 -10.69
CA LEU A 261 3.32 -14.98 -10.69
C LEU A 261 4.51 -14.08 -10.35
N ALA A 262 5.50 -14.60 -9.62
CA ALA A 262 6.69 -13.83 -9.34
C ALA A 262 7.48 -13.58 -10.64
N GLN A 263 7.71 -12.30 -10.97
CA GLN A 263 8.58 -11.93 -12.07
C GLN A 263 10.02 -11.83 -11.57
N ILE A 264 10.84 -12.83 -11.84
CA ILE A 264 12.25 -12.82 -11.49
C ILE A 264 13.02 -12.00 -12.50
N LEU A 265 13.93 -11.17 -12.01
CA LEU A 265 14.69 -10.20 -12.77
C LEU A 265 16.18 -10.39 -12.56
N ARG A 266 16.94 -10.34 -13.62
CA ARG A 266 18.39 -10.32 -13.59
C ARG A 266 18.90 -9.12 -14.37
N TYR A 267 19.77 -8.34 -13.73
CA TYR A 267 20.45 -7.20 -14.32
C TYR A 267 21.96 -7.45 -14.24
N GLU A 268 22.62 -7.43 -15.38
CA GLU A 268 24.07 -7.42 -15.48
C GLU A 268 24.62 -5.99 -15.41
N GLN A 269 25.93 -5.87 -15.34
CA GLN A 269 26.59 -4.58 -15.40
C GLN A 269 26.15 -3.79 -16.64
N GLY A 270 25.78 -2.53 -16.43
CA GLY A 270 25.26 -1.64 -17.47
C GLY A 270 23.74 -1.75 -17.70
N GLU A 271 23.08 -2.77 -17.18
CA GLU A 271 21.63 -2.96 -17.36
C GLU A 271 20.81 -2.15 -16.35
N GLN A 272 19.63 -1.70 -16.80
CA GLN A 272 18.70 -0.85 -16.05
C GLN A 272 17.26 -1.07 -16.50
N TYR A 273 16.33 -0.45 -15.76
CA TYR A 273 14.95 -0.24 -16.17
C TYR A 273 14.56 1.19 -15.84
N VAL A 274 14.27 2.01 -16.86
CA VAL A 274 13.89 3.41 -16.68
C VAL A 274 12.64 3.55 -15.83
N ALA A 275 12.42 4.74 -15.26
CA ALA A 275 11.27 4.97 -14.40
C ALA A 275 9.94 4.76 -15.15
N HIS A 276 9.05 4.00 -14.50
CA HIS A 276 7.75 3.58 -15.00
C HIS A 276 6.75 3.42 -13.84
N HIS A 277 5.49 3.29 -14.16
CA HIS A 277 4.46 2.88 -13.23
C HIS A 277 4.17 1.38 -13.37
N ASP A 278 3.88 0.73 -12.25
CA ASP A 278 3.44 -0.68 -12.28
C ASP A 278 1.95 -0.83 -12.57
N TYR A 279 1.13 0.20 -12.30
CA TYR A 279 -0.28 0.20 -12.69
C TYR A 279 -0.47 0.51 -14.17
N PHE A 280 -1.56 0.03 -14.74
CA PHE A 280 -1.96 0.32 -16.12
C PHE A 280 -2.93 1.51 -16.12
N ASP A 281 -2.49 2.65 -16.66
CA ASP A 281 -3.37 3.79 -16.86
C ASP A 281 -4.28 3.51 -18.05
N PRO A 282 -5.63 3.47 -17.87
CA PRO A 282 -6.55 3.18 -18.95
C PRO A 282 -6.44 4.12 -20.16
N GLU A 283 -6.02 5.38 -19.94
CA GLU A 283 -5.86 6.36 -21.00
C GLU A 283 -4.60 6.10 -21.85
N MET A 284 -3.53 5.64 -21.21
CA MET A 284 -2.26 5.33 -21.88
C MET A 284 -2.30 4.04 -22.70
N TYR A 285 -3.27 3.16 -22.44
CA TYR A 285 -3.51 1.90 -23.14
C TYR A 285 -4.89 1.84 -23.82
N ALA A 286 -5.45 3.00 -24.22
CA ALA A 286 -6.82 3.13 -24.73
C ALA A 286 -7.07 2.25 -25.98
N GLN A 287 -6.05 2.02 -26.81
CA GLN A 287 -6.11 1.21 -28.03
C GLN A 287 -5.76 -0.26 -27.82
N ASN A 288 -5.18 -0.61 -26.67
CA ASN A 288 -4.80 -1.98 -26.35
C ASN A 288 -5.98 -2.73 -25.70
N ARG A 289 -6.73 -3.48 -26.54
CA ARG A 289 -7.94 -4.20 -26.09
C ARG A 289 -7.66 -5.21 -24.99
N ASP A 290 -6.56 -5.94 -25.06
CA ASP A 290 -6.22 -6.99 -24.11
C ASP A 290 -5.96 -6.37 -22.71
N ILE A 291 -5.25 -5.24 -22.67
CA ILE A 291 -5.02 -4.52 -21.41
C ILE A 291 -6.34 -3.92 -20.91
N GLN A 292 -7.13 -3.27 -21.75
CA GLN A 292 -8.42 -2.69 -21.35
C GLN A 292 -9.38 -3.74 -20.78
N GLU A 293 -9.38 -4.94 -21.36
CA GLU A 293 -10.18 -6.05 -20.86
C GLU A 293 -9.64 -6.56 -19.52
N MET A 294 -8.35 -6.76 -19.40
CA MET A 294 -7.68 -7.18 -18.17
C MET A 294 -7.93 -6.22 -17.01
N ILE A 295 -7.79 -4.91 -17.23
CA ILE A 295 -8.00 -3.90 -16.19
C ILE A 295 -9.48 -3.50 -16.03
N LYS A 296 -10.40 -4.05 -16.83
CA LYS A 296 -11.82 -3.67 -16.85
C LYS A 296 -12.01 -2.15 -16.85
N ARG A 297 -11.29 -1.48 -17.75
CA ARG A 297 -11.25 -0.01 -17.89
C ARG A 297 -10.81 0.72 -16.61
N GLY A 298 -9.86 0.15 -15.89
CA GLY A 298 -9.28 0.73 -14.68
C GLY A 298 -9.93 0.30 -13.36
N LEU A 299 -10.98 -0.52 -13.38
CA LEU A 299 -11.58 -1.09 -12.17
C LEU A 299 -10.65 -2.10 -11.49
N PHE A 300 -9.87 -2.85 -12.28
CA PHE A 300 -8.88 -3.81 -11.82
C PHE A 300 -7.50 -3.26 -12.14
N ASN A 301 -6.61 -3.29 -11.17
CA ASN A 301 -5.25 -2.83 -11.40
C ASN A 301 -4.30 -3.35 -10.32
N ARG A 302 -3.00 -3.21 -10.56
CA ARG A 302 -1.98 -3.48 -9.56
C ARG A 302 -2.06 -2.44 -8.44
N LEU A 303 -2.41 -2.89 -7.24
CA LEU A 303 -2.51 -2.06 -6.04
C LEU A 303 -1.13 -1.77 -5.45
N ALA A 304 -0.30 -2.80 -5.37
CA ALA A 304 1.01 -2.72 -4.73
C ALA A 304 2.01 -3.67 -5.40
N THR A 305 3.26 -3.36 -5.20
CA THR A 305 4.40 -4.22 -5.57
C THR A 305 5.16 -4.61 -4.31
N VAL A 306 5.32 -5.91 -4.09
CA VAL A 306 6.28 -6.47 -3.15
C VAL A 306 7.53 -6.82 -3.95
N PHE A 307 8.56 -6.02 -3.79
CA PHE A 307 9.80 -6.13 -4.56
C PHE A 307 10.88 -6.79 -3.71
N PHE A 308 11.40 -7.92 -4.18
CA PHE A 308 12.39 -8.73 -3.49
C PHE A 308 13.81 -8.41 -3.98
N TYR A 309 14.75 -8.23 -3.06
CA TYR A 309 16.18 -8.19 -3.36
C TYR A 309 16.78 -9.56 -3.04
N LEU A 310 17.24 -10.27 -4.08
CA LEU A 310 17.73 -11.64 -3.96
C LEU A 310 19.27 -11.69 -3.84
N THR A 311 19.96 -10.61 -4.20
CA THR A 311 21.41 -10.45 -4.05
C THR A 311 21.75 -9.09 -3.47
N ASP A 312 22.91 -9.00 -2.84
CA ASP A 312 23.60 -7.72 -2.68
C ASP A 312 24.15 -7.28 -4.02
N VAL A 313 24.30 -5.97 -4.22
CA VAL A 313 24.92 -5.38 -5.40
C VAL A 313 26.07 -4.50 -4.94
N GLU A 314 27.24 -4.61 -5.59
CA GLU A 314 28.42 -3.89 -5.17
C GLU A 314 28.31 -2.39 -5.40
N GLU A 315 27.74 -1.97 -6.55
CA GLU A 315 27.53 -0.56 -6.90
C GLU A 315 26.38 -0.42 -7.91
N GLY A 316 25.49 0.54 -7.66
CA GLY A 316 24.31 0.79 -8.49
C GLY A 316 23.17 -0.19 -8.20
N GLY A 317 22.24 -0.30 -9.14
CA GLY A 317 21.12 -1.23 -9.06
C GLY A 317 20.04 -0.87 -8.04
N GLU A 318 20.03 0.35 -7.53
CA GLU A 318 19.01 0.84 -6.60
C GLU A 318 17.62 0.79 -7.24
N THR A 319 16.58 0.69 -6.42
CA THR A 319 15.23 1.04 -6.83
C THR A 319 15.01 2.51 -6.48
N ASN A 320 14.84 3.34 -7.51
CA ASN A 320 14.70 4.80 -7.36
C ASN A 320 13.25 5.23 -7.55
N PHE A 321 12.79 6.18 -6.73
CA PHE A 321 11.50 6.85 -6.81
C PHE A 321 11.72 8.33 -7.11
N PRO A 322 11.83 8.73 -8.39
CA PRO A 322 12.28 10.08 -8.77
C PRO A 322 11.30 11.19 -8.43
N ARG A 323 10.04 10.85 -8.12
CA ARG A 323 8.98 11.78 -7.73
C ARG A 323 8.72 11.81 -6.22
N ALA A 324 9.56 11.15 -5.42
CA ALA A 324 9.39 11.17 -3.97
C ALA A 324 9.36 12.60 -3.43
N ASP A 325 8.60 12.78 -2.34
CA ASP A 325 8.38 14.07 -1.66
C ASP A 325 7.75 15.16 -2.57
N GLY A 326 6.94 14.74 -3.55
CA GLY A 326 6.21 15.65 -4.42
C GLY A 326 7.04 16.25 -5.56
N LEU A 327 8.20 15.69 -5.85
CA LEU A 327 9.01 16.15 -6.96
C LEU A 327 8.27 16.04 -8.31
N PRO A 328 8.50 16.98 -9.25
CA PRO A 328 7.90 16.94 -10.57
C PRO A 328 8.39 15.74 -11.37
N GLN A 329 7.65 15.42 -12.45
CA GLN A 329 8.03 14.41 -13.43
C GLN A 329 9.47 14.63 -13.91
N PRO A 330 10.34 13.58 -13.94
CA PRO A 330 11.68 13.71 -14.46
C PRO A 330 11.66 13.95 -15.98
N HIS A 331 12.60 14.73 -16.48
CA HIS A 331 12.81 14.86 -17.93
C HIS A 331 13.51 13.64 -18.52
N ASP A 332 14.44 13.06 -17.78
CA ASP A 332 15.10 11.80 -18.11
C ASP A 332 14.63 10.72 -17.14
N PHE A 333 13.92 9.72 -17.65
CA PHE A 333 13.41 8.61 -16.87
C PHE A 333 14.50 7.60 -16.44
N GLY A 334 15.71 7.73 -16.99
CA GLY A 334 16.91 6.97 -16.58
C GLY A 334 17.69 7.64 -15.45
N ASP A 335 17.36 8.89 -15.10
CA ASP A 335 18.06 9.65 -14.06
C ASP A 335 17.68 9.18 -12.66
N CYS A 336 18.64 8.56 -11.98
CA CYS A 336 18.52 8.10 -10.60
C CYS A 336 19.12 9.07 -9.55
N SER A 337 19.47 10.28 -9.94
CA SER A 337 20.06 11.26 -9.03
C SER A 337 19.03 11.99 -8.16
N ARG A 338 17.73 11.82 -8.46
CA ARG A 338 16.61 12.52 -7.84
C ARG A 338 15.74 11.60 -7.02
N GLY A 339 15.02 12.18 -6.06
CA GLY A 339 14.07 11.46 -5.22
C GLY A 339 14.75 10.54 -4.20
N ILE A 340 14.15 9.40 -3.97
CA ILE A 340 14.62 8.40 -2.99
C ILE A 340 15.10 7.15 -3.70
N SER A 341 16.24 6.62 -3.26
CA SER A 341 16.79 5.34 -3.71
C SER A 341 16.85 4.32 -2.59
N VAL A 342 16.40 3.10 -2.86
CA VAL A 342 16.53 1.95 -1.95
C VAL A 342 17.59 1.00 -2.52
N TYR A 343 18.63 0.76 -1.73
CA TYR A 343 19.77 -0.08 -2.11
C TYR A 343 19.42 -1.57 -2.01
N PRO A 344 19.81 -2.37 -3.02
CA PRO A 344 19.59 -3.83 -2.98
C PRO A 344 20.38 -4.45 -1.83
N ARG A 345 19.67 -5.23 -1.01
CA ARG A 345 20.23 -6.04 0.07
C ARG A 345 19.54 -7.39 0.10
N ARG A 346 20.30 -8.47 0.02
CA ARG A 346 19.77 -9.84 0.00
C ARG A 346 18.80 -10.07 1.15
N GLY A 347 17.68 -10.68 0.84
CA GLY A 347 16.63 -11.05 1.80
C GLY A 347 15.72 -9.92 2.25
N ARG A 348 16.01 -8.67 1.88
CA ARG A 348 15.09 -7.54 2.10
C ARG A 348 14.07 -7.44 0.99
N ILE A 349 12.95 -6.85 1.34
CA ILE A 349 11.92 -6.46 0.39
C ILE A 349 11.52 -5.01 0.60
N ILE A 350 10.93 -4.41 -0.43
CA ILE A 350 10.15 -3.19 -0.27
C ILE A 350 8.72 -3.45 -0.71
N ILE A 351 7.79 -2.76 -0.05
CA ILE A 351 6.41 -2.63 -0.54
C ILE A 351 6.20 -1.18 -0.91
N PHE A 352 5.73 -0.96 -2.13
CA PHE A 352 5.23 0.35 -2.55
C PHE A 352 3.87 0.19 -3.20
N TYR A 353 3.06 1.23 -3.05
CA TYR A 353 1.66 1.19 -3.48
C TYR A 353 1.48 2.01 -4.74
N SER A 354 0.97 1.36 -5.78
CA SER A 354 0.64 1.99 -7.06
C SER A 354 -0.71 2.70 -7.01
N GLN A 355 -1.54 2.37 -6.01
CA GLN A 355 -2.84 2.97 -5.79
C GLN A 355 -2.98 3.41 -4.33
N HIS A 356 -3.78 4.45 -4.13
CA HIS A 356 -4.34 4.78 -2.82
C HIS A 356 -5.38 3.72 -2.43
N PRO A 357 -5.75 3.60 -1.14
CA PRO A 357 -6.84 2.72 -0.72
C PRO A 357 -8.17 2.99 -1.42
N SER A 358 -8.39 4.21 -1.89
CA SER A 358 -9.54 4.58 -2.74
C SER A 358 -9.54 3.96 -4.14
N ALA A 359 -8.50 3.18 -4.49
CA ALA A 359 -8.20 2.65 -5.82
C ALA A 359 -7.82 3.72 -6.86
N GLU A 360 -7.56 4.95 -6.46
CA GLU A 360 -6.97 5.96 -7.35
C GLU A 360 -5.47 5.70 -7.50
N ALA A 361 -4.96 5.90 -8.73
CA ALA A 361 -3.54 5.73 -9.01
C ALA A 361 -2.70 6.77 -8.25
N ASP A 362 -1.59 6.32 -7.66
CA ASP A 362 -0.60 7.22 -7.05
C ASP A 362 0.46 7.57 -8.11
N GLU A 363 0.37 8.77 -8.68
CA GLU A 363 1.31 9.25 -9.70
C GLU A 363 2.75 9.39 -9.17
N TYR A 364 2.94 9.48 -7.85
CA TYR A 364 4.25 9.53 -7.23
C TYR A 364 4.89 8.15 -7.10
N SER A 365 4.15 7.07 -7.38
CA SER A 365 4.68 5.70 -7.41
C SER A 365 5.57 5.39 -8.62
N LEU A 366 5.85 6.39 -9.46
CA LEU A 366 6.84 6.30 -10.54
C LEU A 366 8.18 5.81 -9.97
N HIS A 367 8.71 4.72 -10.51
CA HIS A 367 9.95 4.12 -10.01
C HIS A 367 10.75 3.45 -11.12
N GLY A 368 12.07 3.32 -10.90
CA GLY A 368 12.99 2.67 -11.85
C GLY A 368 14.04 1.81 -11.16
N GLY A 369 14.63 0.90 -11.91
CA GLY A 369 15.83 0.16 -11.52
C GLY A 369 17.05 0.85 -12.08
N CYS A 370 17.83 1.48 -11.22
CA CYS A 370 19.05 2.18 -11.60
C CYS A 370 20.07 1.23 -12.22
N GLN A 371 20.94 1.77 -13.05
CA GLN A 371 21.99 1.01 -13.71
C GLN A 371 22.87 0.28 -12.70
N VAL A 372 23.07 -1.02 -12.92
CA VAL A 372 24.06 -1.80 -12.18
C VAL A 372 25.45 -1.39 -12.67
N LYS A 373 26.21 -0.74 -11.81
CA LYS A 373 27.57 -0.29 -12.15
C LYS A 373 28.62 -1.37 -11.92
N ARG A 374 28.42 -2.20 -10.88
CA ARG A 374 29.31 -3.32 -10.56
C ARG A 374 28.55 -4.44 -9.88
N GLY A 375 28.79 -5.68 -10.31
CA GLY A 375 28.12 -6.88 -9.84
C GLY A 375 26.94 -7.29 -10.70
N VAL A 376 26.08 -8.13 -10.15
CA VAL A 376 24.85 -8.63 -10.78
C VAL A 376 23.69 -8.48 -9.79
N LYS A 377 22.62 -7.87 -10.24
CA LYS A 377 21.40 -7.75 -9.43
C LYS A 377 20.41 -8.84 -9.80
N TRP A 378 20.02 -9.64 -8.81
CA TRP A 378 18.84 -10.47 -8.87
C TRP A 378 17.77 -9.90 -7.97
N SER A 379 16.57 -9.82 -8.50
CA SER A 379 15.40 -9.28 -7.79
C SER A 379 14.12 -9.93 -8.30
N ALA A 380 12.99 -9.68 -7.64
CA ALA A 380 11.71 -10.15 -8.14
C ALA A 380 10.58 -9.17 -7.82
N ASN A 381 9.65 -9.03 -8.75
CA ASN A 381 8.36 -8.39 -8.52
C ASN A 381 7.32 -9.43 -8.13
N LYS A 382 6.56 -9.15 -7.08
CA LYS A 382 5.33 -9.84 -6.75
C LYS A 382 4.23 -8.79 -6.73
N TRP A 383 3.50 -8.64 -7.84
CA TRP A 383 2.41 -7.67 -7.95
C TRP A 383 1.16 -8.16 -7.26
N ILE A 384 0.52 -7.26 -6.54
CA ILE A 384 -0.72 -7.50 -5.82
C ILE A 384 -1.81 -6.65 -6.46
N TRP A 385 -2.88 -7.31 -6.91
CA TRP A 385 -4.02 -6.64 -7.53
C TRP A 385 -5.06 -6.22 -6.50
N ASN A 386 -5.82 -5.19 -6.81
CA ASN A 386 -6.96 -4.75 -5.99
C ASN A 386 -8.17 -5.69 -6.09
N LYS A 387 -8.12 -6.70 -6.97
CA LYS A 387 -9.13 -7.75 -7.18
C LYS A 387 -8.45 -9.10 -7.38
N PRO A 388 -9.13 -10.22 -7.09
CA PRO A 388 -8.59 -11.55 -7.38
C PRO A 388 -8.25 -11.72 -8.86
N MET A 389 -7.15 -12.43 -9.14
CA MET A 389 -6.67 -12.71 -10.49
C MET A 389 -7.58 -13.65 -11.28
N ASP A 390 -8.41 -14.44 -10.60
CA ASP A 390 -9.36 -15.38 -11.22
C ASP A 390 -10.36 -14.64 -12.13
N TYR A 391 -10.64 -13.38 -11.84
CA TYR A 391 -11.45 -12.51 -12.71
C TYR A 391 -10.72 -11.96 -13.93
N ILE A 392 -9.40 -12.16 -14.03
CA ILE A 392 -8.58 -11.65 -15.13
C ILE A 392 -8.34 -12.74 -16.17
N GLN A 393 -8.53 -14.02 -15.78
CA GLN A 393 -8.28 -15.19 -16.62
C GLN A 393 -9.54 -15.76 -17.30
N GLU A 394 -10.74 -15.24 -16.97
CA GLU A 394 -12.01 -15.54 -17.66
C GLU A 394 -12.31 -14.49 -18.73
#